data_54dabc06a280901251a75135b9b1b0de
#
_entry.id   54dabc06a280901251a75135b9b1b0de
#
_cell.length_a   1.000
_cell.length_b   1.000
_cell.length_c   1.000
_cell.angle_alpha   90.00
_cell.angle_beta   90.00
_cell.angle_gamma   90.00
#
_symmetry.space_group_name_H-M   'P 1'
#
loop_
_entity.id
_entity.type
_entity.pdbx_description
1 polymer ?
#
loop_
_entity_poly.entity_id
_entity_poly.type
_entity_poly.pdbx_seq_one_letter_code
_entity_poly.pdbx_strand_id
1 'polypeptide(L)'
;MRFSKEYTLSDLGICDSLIDLYKAADKKDLTYAGRVGGGSVMPEVKKSRDFFIEDAGPLGEPSDYKFDLYQEQLNGFIDSYLQSLTIHNQEFVMQRLPQIQYYKPGDGFYTWHVDASGSDGCDRAFVYITYLNDVPNGGTEFFYQEYTVEAKKGKTVIFPAGLTHKHRGVISEEHEKY
;
A
#
# COMPACT_ATOMS: atom_id res chain seq x y z
N MET A 1 9.40 4.92 21.23
CA MET A 1 8.41 3.90 20.84
C MET A 1 8.13 4.11 19.36
N ARG A 2 8.25 3.09 18.52
CA ARG A 2 7.87 3.22 17.09
C ARG A 2 6.39 2.89 16.95
N PHE A 3 5.62 3.80 16.41
CA PHE A 3 4.21 3.57 16.09
C PHE A 3 4.01 2.86 14.75
N SER A 4 5.06 2.63 13.98
CA SER A 4 5.04 1.77 12.80
C SER A 4 5.36 0.34 13.20
N LYS A 5 4.65 -0.63 12.63
CA LYS A 5 4.85 -2.08 12.83
C LYS A 5 4.94 -2.78 11.49
N GLU A 6 5.80 -3.80 11.46
CA GLU A 6 5.98 -4.66 10.28
C GLU A 6 5.43 -6.05 10.56
N TYR A 7 4.76 -6.60 9.57
CA TYR A 7 4.19 -7.95 9.55
C TYR A 7 4.62 -8.64 8.25
N THR A 8 4.43 -9.94 8.17
CA THR A 8 4.74 -10.70 6.95
C THR A 8 3.62 -11.69 6.65
N LEU A 9 3.15 -11.73 5.43
CA LEU A 9 2.18 -12.71 4.97
C LEU A 9 2.72 -14.12 5.15
N SER A 10 1.90 -15.04 5.63
CA SER A 10 2.29 -16.43 5.83
C SER A 10 2.34 -17.24 4.53
N ASP A 11 1.55 -16.84 3.50
CA ASP A 11 1.57 -17.41 2.15
C ASP A 11 2.02 -16.34 1.14
N LEU A 12 3.26 -16.43 0.68
CA LEU A 12 3.81 -15.51 -0.33
C LEU A 12 3.18 -15.69 -1.72
N GLY A 13 2.49 -16.80 -1.97
CA GLY A 13 1.71 -17.03 -3.20
C GLY A 13 0.53 -16.07 -3.34
N ILE A 14 0.10 -15.42 -2.25
CA ILE A 14 -0.86 -14.31 -2.29
C ILE A 14 -0.29 -13.14 -3.10
N CYS A 15 0.98 -12.81 -2.89
CA CYS A 15 1.62 -11.71 -3.61
C CYS A 15 1.68 -11.97 -5.12
N ASP A 16 2.05 -13.19 -5.53
CA ASP A 16 2.10 -13.56 -6.94
C ASP A 16 0.71 -13.45 -7.58
N SER A 17 -0.30 -13.95 -6.88
CA SER A 17 -1.69 -13.93 -7.34
C SER A 17 -2.22 -12.49 -7.50
N LEU A 18 -1.90 -11.59 -6.57
CA LEU A 18 -2.28 -10.17 -6.67
C LEU A 18 -1.53 -9.43 -7.80
N ILE A 19 -0.27 -9.79 -8.06
CA ILE A 19 0.47 -9.28 -9.22
C ILE A 19 -0.17 -9.78 -10.52
N ASP A 20 -0.61 -11.03 -10.57
CA ASP A 20 -1.31 -11.58 -11.75
C ASP A 20 -2.64 -10.88 -11.98
N LEU A 21 -3.39 -10.57 -10.92
CA LEU A 21 -4.60 -9.74 -10.99
C LEU A 21 -4.30 -8.36 -11.60
N TYR A 22 -3.26 -7.68 -11.09
CA TYR A 22 -2.83 -6.39 -11.64
C TYR A 22 -2.50 -6.49 -13.13
N LYS A 23 -1.71 -7.50 -13.53
CA LYS A 23 -1.32 -7.72 -14.93
C LYS A 23 -2.52 -8.01 -15.84
N ALA A 24 -3.52 -8.73 -15.32
CA ALA A 24 -4.77 -8.96 -16.03
C ALA A 24 -5.57 -7.67 -16.21
N ALA A 25 -5.60 -6.81 -15.18
CA ALA A 25 -6.22 -5.49 -15.24
C ALA A 25 -5.54 -4.57 -16.25
N ASP A 26 -4.22 -4.51 -16.23
CA ASP A 26 -3.45 -3.68 -17.15
C ASP A 26 -3.65 -4.08 -18.62
N LYS A 27 -3.73 -5.37 -18.92
CA LYS A 27 -4.05 -5.89 -20.27
C LYS A 27 -5.45 -5.50 -20.76
N LYS A 28 -6.37 -5.19 -19.86
CA LYS A 28 -7.75 -4.76 -20.17
C LYS A 28 -7.97 -3.25 -20.02
N ASP A 29 -6.88 -2.47 -19.90
CA ASP A 29 -6.94 -1.01 -19.69
C ASP A 29 -7.76 -0.59 -18.46
N LEU A 30 -7.75 -1.40 -17.40
CA LEU A 30 -8.43 -1.13 -16.13
C LEU A 30 -7.52 -0.45 -15.09
N THR A 31 -6.30 -0.07 -15.49
CA THR A 31 -5.35 0.65 -14.63
C THR A 31 -5.37 2.14 -14.92
N TYR A 32 -5.10 2.95 -13.90
CA TYR A 32 -5.18 4.41 -13.97
C TYR A 32 -3.84 5.05 -13.63
N ALA A 33 -3.59 6.27 -14.12
CA ALA A 33 -2.47 7.07 -13.64
C ALA A 33 -2.62 7.36 -12.15
N GLY A 34 -1.54 7.17 -11.37
CA GLY A 34 -1.53 7.42 -9.94
C GLY A 34 -1.95 8.85 -9.60
N ARG A 35 -2.78 8.98 -8.57
CA ARG A 35 -3.31 10.27 -8.10
C ARG A 35 -2.70 10.66 -6.77
N VAL A 36 -2.65 11.96 -6.52
CA VAL A 36 -2.27 12.57 -5.24
C VAL A 36 -3.50 13.22 -4.59
N GLY A 37 -3.36 13.78 -3.41
CA GLY A 37 -4.45 14.40 -2.65
C GLY A 37 -5.35 15.29 -3.51
N GLY A 38 -6.68 15.18 -3.33
CA GLY A 38 -7.68 15.85 -4.16
C GLY A 38 -7.90 15.22 -5.55
N GLY A 39 -7.34 14.02 -5.82
CA GLY A 39 -7.58 13.27 -7.05
C GLY A 39 -6.79 13.72 -8.27
N SER A 40 -5.84 14.64 -8.11
CA SER A 40 -5.02 15.17 -9.21
C SER A 40 -3.94 14.19 -9.65
N VAL A 41 -3.67 14.14 -10.95
CA VAL A 41 -2.51 13.42 -11.52
C VAL A 41 -1.35 14.40 -11.62
N MET A 42 -0.30 14.17 -10.82
CA MET A 42 0.91 15.01 -10.75
C MET A 42 2.15 14.10 -10.84
N PRO A 43 2.63 13.77 -12.05
CA PRO A 43 3.73 12.81 -12.25
C PRO A 43 5.05 13.22 -11.59
N GLU A 44 5.26 14.52 -11.36
CA GLU A 44 6.41 15.05 -10.63
C GLU A 44 6.35 14.80 -9.11
N VAL A 45 5.16 14.46 -8.59
CA VAL A 45 4.92 14.12 -7.18
C VAL A 45 4.84 12.62 -6.99
N LYS A 46 3.97 11.97 -7.79
CA LYS A 46 3.76 10.52 -7.80
C LYS A 46 3.61 10.03 -9.23
N LYS A 47 4.41 9.05 -9.60
CA LYS A 47 4.31 8.40 -10.90
C LYS A 47 4.14 6.90 -10.71
N SER A 48 2.91 6.43 -10.90
CA SER A 48 2.50 5.03 -10.79
C SER A 48 1.37 4.71 -11.75
N ARG A 49 1.08 3.42 -11.90
CA ARG A 49 -0.16 2.90 -12.48
C ARG A 49 -0.90 2.17 -11.36
N ASP A 50 -2.10 2.61 -11.07
CA ASP A 50 -2.89 2.11 -9.94
C ASP A 50 -4.08 1.29 -10.45
N PHE A 51 -4.36 0.16 -9.80
CA PHE A 51 -5.55 -0.66 -10.03
C PHE A 51 -6.35 -0.76 -8.73
N PHE A 52 -7.62 -0.41 -8.79
CA PHE A 52 -8.54 -0.53 -7.66
C PHE A 52 -9.20 -1.91 -7.67
N ILE A 53 -9.11 -2.64 -6.57
CA ILE A 53 -9.69 -3.99 -6.46
C ILE A 53 -11.21 -3.97 -6.69
N GLU A 54 -11.87 -2.85 -6.38
CA GLU A 54 -13.29 -2.63 -6.65
C GLU A 54 -13.65 -2.75 -8.15
N ASP A 55 -12.70 -2.51 -9.05
CA ASP A 55 -12.87 -2.56 -10.50
C ASP A 55 -12.57 -3.97 -11.09
N ALA A 56 -12.37 -4.99 -10.25
CA ALA A 56 -11.99 -6.33 -10.69
C ALA A 56 -13.11 -7.09 -11.42
N GLY A 57 -14.38 -6.69 -11.32
CA GLY A 57 -15.51 -7.41 -11.88
C GLY A 57 -15.33 -7.94 -13.32
N PRO A 58 -14.76 -7.19 -14.29
CA PRO A 58 -14.49 -7.69 -15.63
C PRO A 58 -13.42 -8.79 -15.72
N LEU A 59 -12.68 -9.06 -14.62
CA LEU A 59 -11.59 -10.05 -14.54
C LEU A 59 -12.02 -11.34 -13.84
N GLY A 60 -13.19 -11.36 -13.21
CA GLY A 60 -13.68 -12.41 -12.30
C GLY A 60 -13.76 -11.89 -10.87
N GLU A 61 -14.02 -12.80 -9.93
CA GLU A 61 -14.08 -12.43 -8.52
C GLU A 61 -12.66 -12.21 -7.96
N PRO A 62 -12.46 -11.20 -7.09
CA PRO A 62 -11.16 -10.99 -6.45
C PRO A 62 -10.65 -12.21 -5.67
N SER A 63 -11.54 -13.08 -5.16
CA SER A 63 -11.23 -14.36 -4.52
C SER A 63 -10.46 -15.33 -5.44
N ASP A 64 -10.69 -15.30 -6.76
CA ASP A 64 -9.96 -16.09 -7.74
C ASP A 64 -8.45 -15.77 -7.72
N TYR A 65 -8.10 -14.60 -7.18
CA TYR A 65 -6.73 -14.11 -7.01
C TYR A 65 -6.27 -14.09 -5.55
N LYS A 66 -6.82 -14.96 -4.70
CA LYS A 66 -6.50 -15.07 -3.27
C LYS A 66 -6.70 -13.77 -2.48
N PHE A 67 -7.55 -12.87 -2.94
CA PHE A 67 -7.77 -11.59 -2.26
C PHE A 67 -8.41 -11.78 -0.88
N ASP A 68 -9.31 -12.74 -0.74
CA ASP A 68 -9.95 -13.05 0.56
C ASP A 68 -8.91 -13.51 1.60
N LEU A 69 -7.94 -14.32 1.18
CA LEU A 69 -6.84 -14.75 2.05
C LEU A 69 -5.92 -13.59 2.44
N TYR A 70 -5.68 -12.66 1.50
CA TYR A 70 -4.98 -11.42 1.79
C TYR A 70 -5.71 -10.59 2.83
N GLN A 71 -7.02 -10.41 2.65
CA GLN A 71 -7.87 -9.61 3.53
C GLN A 71 -7.93 -10.19 4.95
N GLU A 72 -8.06 -11.50 5.07
CA GLU A 72 -8.02 -12.20 6.36
C GLU A 72 -6.72 -11.93 7.11
N GLN A 73 -5.56 -12.10 6.45
CA GLN A 73 -4.27 -11.84 7.08
C GLN A 73 -4.08 -10.35 7.42
N LEU A 74 -4.48 -9.44 6.53
CA LEU A 74 -4.41 -8.00 6.77
C LEU A 74 -5.25 -7.60 8.00
N ASN A 75 -6.45 -8.13 8.15
CA ASN A 75 -7.30 -7.88 9.32
C ASN A 75 -6.61 -8.35 10.61
N GLY A 76 -5.99 -9.53 10.60
CA GLY A 76 -5.19 -10.01 11.73
C GLY A 76 -4.00 -9.10 12.06
N PHE A 77 -3.34 -8.53 11.06
CA PHE A 77 -2.27 -7.55 11.28
C PHE A 77 -2.78 -6.24 11.88
N ILE A 78 -3.93 -5.75 11.40
CA ILE A 78 -4.58 -4.54 11.93
C ILE A 78 -4.97 -4.75 13.39
N ASP A 79 -5.59 -5.88 13.73
CA ASP A 79 -5.95 -6.21 15.10
C ASP A 79 -4.70 -6.24 16.00
N SER A 80 -3.64 -6.90 15.57
CA SER A 80 -2.36 -6.96 16.29
C SER A 80 -1.72 -5.58 16.45
N TYR A 81 -1.83 -4.74 15.42
CA TYR A 81 -1.36 -3.36 15.44
C TYR A 81 -2.11 -2.53 16.51
N LEU A 82 -3.43 -2.54 16.49
CA LEU A 82 -4.27 -1.81 17.43
C LEU A 82 -4.05 -2.29 18.87
N GLN A 83 -3.96 -3.59 19.09
CA GLN A 83 -3.61 -4.17 20.40
C GLN A 83 -2.24 -3.68 20.89
N SER A 84 -1.25 -3.60 20.02
CA SER A 84 0.09 -3.12 20.36
C SER A 84 0.13 -1.65 20.81
N LEU A 85 -0.88 -0.89 20.43
CA LEU A 85 -1.08 0.53 20.80
C LEU A 85 -2.04 0.68 21.98
N THR A 86 -2.49 -0.41 22.60
CA THR A 86 -3.50 -0.41 23.67
C THR A 86 -4.81 0.27 23.28
N ILE A 87 -5.14 0.23 21.97
CA ILE A 87 -6.42 0.73 21.48
C ILE A 87 -7.43 -0.41 21.53
N HIS A 88 -8.40 -0.27 22.42
CA HIS A 88 -9.44 -1.27 22.62
C HIS A 88 -10.81 -0.62 22.44
N ASN A 89 -11.78 -1.41 21.99
CA ASN A 89 -13.19 -0.99 21.85
C ASN A 89 -13.40 0.22 20.93
N GLN A 90 -12.58 0.36 19.90
CA GLN A 90 -12.77 1.35 18.84
C GLN A 90 -12.88 0.61 17.51
N GLU A 91 -13.89 0.98 16.74
CA GLU A 91 -14.07 0.45 15.38
C GLU A 91 -13.30 1.30 14.39
N PHE A 92 -12.56 0.64 13.51
CA PHE A 92 -11.93 1.24 12.34
C PHE A 92 -12.53 0.58 11.10
N VAL A 93 -13.04 1.40 10.20
CA VAL A 93 -13.70 0.93 8.99
C VAL A 93 -12.76 1.12 7.80
N MET A 94 -12.58 0.08 7.02
CA MET A 94 -11.95 0.18 5.71
C MET A 94 -12.97 0.79 4.74
N GLN A 95 -12.81 2.06 4.41
CA GLN A 95 -13.77 2.78 3.58
C GLN A 95 -13.77 2.33 2.12
N ARG A 96 -12.65 1.81 1.64
CA ARG A 96 -12.48 1.29 0.27
C ARG A 96 -11.59 0.05 0.29
N LEU A 97 -11.79 -0.83 -0.68
CA LEU A 97 -10.87 -1.93 -0.90
C LEU A 97 -9.46 -1.40 -1.26
N PRO A 98 -8.42 -2.19 -1.01
CA PRO A 98 -7.05 -1.81 -1.37
C PRO A 98 -6.91 -1.52 -2.86
N GLN A 99 -5.90 -0.73 -3.19
CA GLN A 99 -5.42 -0.57 -4.55
C GLN A 99 -4.04 -1.21 -4.70
N ILE A 100 -3.78 -1.77 -5.87
CA ILE A 100 -2.43 -2.21 -6.24
C ILE A 100 -1.78 -1.06 -7.01
N GLN A 101 -0.61 -0.63 -6.53
CA GLN A 101 0.17 0.44 -7.16
C GLN A 101 1.39 -0.17 -7.82
N TYR A 102 1.52 0.05 -9.11
CA TYR A 102 2.69 -0.38 -9.88
C TYR A 102 3.60 0.79 -10.19
N TYR A 103 4.88 0.60 -9.95
CA TYR A 103 5.94 1.55 -10.25
C TYR A 103 6.97 0.89 -11.16
N LYS A 104 7.26 1.50 -12.30
CA LYS A 104 8.37 1.12 -13.16
C LYS A 104 9.71 1.48 -12.50
N PRO A 105 10.85 0.91 -12.96
CA PRO A 105 12.15 1.43 -12.56
C PRO A 105 12.24 2.94 -12.76
N GLY A 106 12.73 3.66 -11.75
CA GLY A 106 12.77 5.13 -11.71
C GLY A 106 11.48 5.81 -11.29
N ASP A 107 10.34 5.12 -11.27
CA ASP A 107 9.05 5.68 -10.84
C ASP A 107 8.82 5.51 -9.33
N GLY A 108 8.02 6.40 -8.72
CA GLY A 108 7.71 6.35 -7.30
C GLY A 108 6.80 7.46 -6.79
N PHE A 109 6.62 7.51 -5.49
CA PHE A 109 6.09 8.67 -4.79
C PHE A 109 7.28 9.49 -4.28
N TYR A 110 7.67 10.50 -5.03
CA TYR A 110 8.94 11.22 -4.87
C TYR A 110 8.96 12.18 -3.68
N THR A 111 7.80 12.78 -3.39
CA THR A 111 7.72 13.86 -2.39
C THR A 111 7.39 13.33 -1.01
N TRP A 112 7.94 14.02 -0.01
CA TRP A 112 7.57 13.81 1.38
C TRP A 112 6.11 14.20 1.61
N HIS A 113 5.28 13.28 2.10
CA HIS A 113 3.85 13.50 2.32
C HIS A 113 3.34 12.81 3.58
N VAL A 114 2.09 13.07 3.90
CA VAL A 114 1.28 12.36 4.88
C VAL A 114 -0.04 12.00 4.22
N ASP A 115 -0.66 10.89 4.63
CA ASP A 115 -1.91 10.41 4.02
C ASP A 115 -3.16 11.03 4.61
N ALA A 116 -3.11 11.45 5.90
CA ALA A 116 -4.19 12.17 6.56
C ALA A 116 -4.16 13.66 6.17
N SER A 117 -4.40 13.95 4.88
CA SER A 117 -4.41 15.31 4.36
C SER A 117 -5.49 15.51 3.31
N GLY A 118 -5.99 16.76 3.18
CA GLY A 118 -7.08 17.09 2.26
C GLY A 118 -8.42 16.50 2.67
N SER A 119 -9.45 16.74 1.85
CA SER A 119 -10.81 16.28 2.11
C SER A 119 -10.95 14.75 2.10
N ASP A 120 -10.16 14.07 1.26
CA ASP A 120 -10.31 12.65 0.99
C ASP A 120 -9.45 11.74 1.91
N GLY A 121 -8.66 12.35 2.78
CA GLY A 121 -7.74 11.62 3.67
C GLY A 121 -7.74 12.07 5.12
N CYS A 122 -8.47 13.14 5.47
CA CYS A 122 -8.43 13.72 6.80
C CYS A 122 -8.96 12.80 7.91
N ASP A 123 -9.74 11.79 7.58
CA ASP A 123 -10.30 10.79 8.47
C ASP A 123 -9.47 9.48 8.54
N ARG A 124 -8.35 9.40 7.82
CA ARG A 124 -7.47 8.23 7.89
C ARG A 124 -6.73 8.20 9.23
N ALA A 125 -6.97 7.15 10.00
CA ALA A 125 -6.28 6.94 11.27
C ALA A 125 -4.87 6.35 11.05
N PHE A 126 -4.76 5.36 10.16
CA PHE A 126 -3.51 4.69 9.81
C PHE A 126 -3.51 4.26 8.34
N VAL A 127 -2.33 3.91 7.88
CA VAL A 127 -2.05 3.40 6.54
C VAL A 127 -1.41 2.03 6.66
N TYR A 128 -1.67 1.17 5.70
CA TYR A 128 -0.90 -0.05 5.48
C TYR A 128 -0.35 -0.09 4.06
N ILE A 129 0.84 -0.65 3.92
CA ILE A 129 1.50 -0.91 2.64
C ILE A 129 2.00 -2.34 2.68
N THR A 130 1.58 -3.16 1.71
CA THR A 130 2.11 -4.51 1.50
C THR A 130 2.93 -4.54 0.22
N TYR A 131 4.19 -4.92 0.32
CA TYR A 131 5.05 -5.10 -0.85
C TYR A 131 4.80 -6.48 -1.46
N LEU A 132 4.41 -6.52 -2.73
CA LEU A 132 4.10 -7.78 -3.40
C LEU A 132 5.32 -8.44 -4.03
N ASN A 133 6.43 -7.71 -4.17
CA ASN A 133 7.71 -8.24 -4.65
C ASN A 133 8.89 -7.69 -3.85
N ASP A 134 10.03 -8.34 -3.97
CA ASP A 134 11.30 -7.82 -3.45
C ASP A 134 11.79 -6.68 -4.34
N VAL A 135 12.18 -5.56 -3.72
CA VAL A 135 12.76 -4.42 -4.43
C VAL A 135 14.03 -3.99 -3.69
N PRO A 136 15.20 -4.50 -4.09
CA PRO A 136 16.46 -4.05 -3.52
C PRO A 136 16.61 -2.53 -3.62
N ASN A 137 17.02 -1.91 -2.52
CA ASN A 137 17.13 -0.44 -2.43
C ASN A 137 15.82 0.32 -2.72
N GLY A 138 14.68 -0.35 -2.50
CA GLY A 138 13.35 0.24 -2.56
C GLY A 138 12.72 0.33 -1.18
N GLY A 139 11.41 0.60 -1.13
CA GLY A 139 10.65 0.60 0.13
C GLY A 139 10.04 1.95 0.47
N THR A 140 9.88 2.21 1.76
CA THR A 140 9.28 3.46 2.28
C THR A 140 10.15 4.06 3.36
N GLU A 141 10.55 5.32 3.18
CA GLU A 141 11.38 6.09 4.10
C GLU A 141 10.51 7.01 4.95
N PHE A 142 10.74 7.00 6.28
CA PHE A 142 10.05 7.83 7.27
C PHE A 142 10.96 8.94 7.77
N PHE A 143 10.54 10.19 7.58
CA PHE A 143 11.36 11.39 7.83
C PHE A 143 11.77 11.53 9.30
N TYR A 144 10.80 11.57 10.21
CA TYR A 144 11.06 11.84 11.63
C TYR A 144 11.60 10.64 12.39
N GLN A 145 11.35 9.42 11.88
CA GLN A 145 11.83 8.19 12.48
C GLN A 145 13.24 7.83 12.03
N GLU A 146 13.76 8.52 10.99
CA GLU A 146 15.05 8.22 10.35
C GLU A 146 15.18 6.73 10.04
N TYR A 147 14.13 6.18 9.42
CA TYR A 147 13.98 4.75 9.23
C TYR A 147 13.38 4.45 7.86
N THR A 148 13.92 3.42 7.23
CA THR A 148 13.42 2.90 5.96
C THR A 148 12.92 1.47 6.14
N VAL A 149 11.68 1.23 5.73
CA VAL A 149 11.12 -0.12 5.58
C VAL A 149 11.58 -0.67 4.24
N GLU A 150 12.29 -1.79 4.25
CA GLU A 150 12.69 -2.48 3.02
C GLU A 150 11.49 -3.10 2.32
N ALA A 151 11.43 -2.97 0.99
CA ALA A 151 10.44 -3.67 0.18
C ALA A 151 10.83 -5.15 0.04
N LYS A 152 10.25 -5.97 0.90
CA LYS A 152 10.34 -7.44 0.88
C LYS A 152 8.98 -8.03 0.54
N LYS A 153 8.96 -9.01 -0.36
CA LYS A 153 7.75 -9.72 -0.74
C LYS A 153 6.97 -10.23 0.47
N GLY A 154 5.69 -9.87 0.54
CA GLY A 154 4.79 -10.22 1.64
C GLY A 154 4.92 -9.36 2.89
N LYS A 155 5.91 -8.45 2.97
CA LYS A 155 6.03 -7.54 4.11
C LYS A 155 4.94 -6.49 4.06
N THR A 156 4.22 -6.34 5.18
CA THR A 156 3.21 -5.30 5.41
C THR A 156 3.69 -4.37 6.50
N VAL A 157 3.72 -3.07 6.26
CA VAL A 157 3.95 -2.06 7.28
C VAL A 157 2.66 -1.31 7.56
N ILE A 158 2.33 -1.12 8.86
CA ILE A 158 1.19 -0.33 9.33
C ILE A 158 1.72 0.82 10.18
N PHE A 159 1.22 2.05 9.92
CA PHE A 159 1.68 3.26 10.60
C PHE A 159 0.58 4.33 10.64
N PRO A 160 0.64 5.29 11.59
CA PRO A 160 -0.30 6.42 11.65
C PRO A 160 -0.26 7.26 10.37
N ALA A 161 -1.42 7.66 9.87
CA ALA A 161 -1.55 8.44 8.63
C ALA A 161 -1.17 9.93 8.77
N GLY A 162 -1.05 10.42 10.01
CA GLY A 162 -0.91 11.85 10.33
C GLY A 162 0.53 12.39 10.25
N LEU A 163 0.67 13.64 10.68
CA LEU A 163 1.88 14.48 10.56
C LEU A 163 3.15 13.85 11.14
N THR A 164 3.02 12.98 12.13
CA THR A 164 4.15 12.31 12.79
C THR A 164 4.84 11.27 11.90
N HIS A 165 4.17 10.79 10.85
CA HIS A 165 4.68 9.75 9.94
C HIS A 165 4.78 10.26 8.51
N LYS A 166 5.41 11.43 8.37
CA LYS A 166 5.80 11.97 7.07
C LYS A 166 6.75 10.99 6.38
N HIS A 167 6.40 10.56 5.16
CA HIS A 167 7.12 9.51 4.46
C HIS A 167 7.15 9.74 2.94
N ARG A 168 7.96 8.95 2.25
CA ARG A 168 8.03 8.89 0.78
C ARG A 168 8.45 7.50 0.30
N GLY A 169 8.24 7.23 -0.98
CA GLY A 169 8.81 6.04 -1.62
C GLY A 169 10.32 6.18 -1.82
N VAL A 170 11.06 5.10 -1.53
CA VAL A 170 12.44 4.97 -2.00
C VAL A 170 12.40 4.47 -3.44
N ILE A 171 13.10 5.17 -4.32
CA ILE A 171 13.09 4.90 -5.75
C ILE A 171 14.12 3.82 -6.07
N SER A 172 13.68 2.80 -6.80
CA SER A 172 14.58 1.81 -7.39
C SER A 172 14.74 2.11 -8.88
N GLU A 173 15.97 2.34 -9.31
CA GLU A 173 16.27 2.61 -10.72
C GLU A 173 16.29 1.32 -11.58
N GLU A 174 16.37 0.16 -10.94
CA GLU A 174 16.56 -1.11 -11.63
C GLU A 174 15.35 -2.05 -11.55
N HIS A 175 14.52 -1.92 -10.52
CA HIS A 175 13.46 -2.87 -10.23
C HIS A 175 12.08 -2.22 -10.24
N GLU A 176 11.12 -2.94 -10.84
CA GLU A 176 9.71 -2.61 -10.71
C GLU A 176 9.21 -2.91 -9.29
N LYS A 177 8.17 -2.21 -8.86
CA LYS A 177 7.57 -2.37 -7.53
C LYS A 177 6.06 -2.47 -7.63
N TYR A 178 5.54 -3.46 -6.92
CA TYR A 178 4.11 -3.62 -6.68
C TYR A 178 3.79 -3.50 -5.20
#